data_8ab1b7b3a4e9944c498f6262d68d7725
#
_entry.id   8ab1b7b3a4e9944c498f6262d68d7725
#
_cell.length_a   1.000
_cell.length_b   1.000
_cell.length_c   1.000
_cell.angle_alpha   90.00
_cell.angle_beta   90.00
_cell.angle_gamma   90.00
#
_symmetry.space_group_name_H-M   'P 1'
#
loop_
_entity.id
_entity.type
_entity.pdbx_description
1 polymer ?
#
loop_
_entity_poly.entity_id
_entity_poly.type
_entity_poly.pdbx_seq_one_letter_code
_entity_poly.pdbx_strand_id
1 'polypeptide(L)'
;MGEAANGQDALELAESLRPDVILTDIKMPFMDGLELCRILTDRLPAARFVVFSGFDAFEYAKQAIQMNVVEYILKPINADELSAVLRRLKDQLDRERAERRDVELLRSRYTENLPVLRELFYANLLDGHIEPGTERERAARLDIDLQGEEWAVGLAYIGSDRRDALSTLSVQKLLEESLTADRCRLTLYNDWVAVIVSLTESFTIYDLIRVLDRVCTLAASYLGLTLTAGGGAPCKELSGICLLYTSDAA
;
A
#
# COMPACT_ATOMS: atom_id res chain seq x y z
N MET A 1 6.13 11.60 -31.65
CA MET A 1 5.07 11.69 -32.67
C MET A 1 5.53 10.91 -33.88
N GLY A 2 4.69 10.09 -34.46
CA GLY A 2 5.01 9.25 -35.63
C GLY A 2 3.88 9.32 -36.65
N GLU A 3 4.17 8.91 -37.87
CA GLU A 3 3.23 8.87 -38.99
C GLU A 3 3.41 7.55 -39.74
N ALA A 4 2.32 6.94 -40.16
CA ALA A 4 2.31 5.69 -40.89
C ALA A 4 1.37 5.79 -42.09
N ALA A 5 1.72 5.15 -43.20
CA ALA A 5 0.97 5.22 -44.44
C ALA A 5 -0.16 4.16 -44.55
N ASN A 6 -0.17 3.14 -43.69
CA ASN A 6 -1.15 2.07 -43.68
C ASN A 6 -1.33 1.54 -42.23
N GLY A 7 -2.36 0.69 -42.04
CA GLY A 7 -2.69 0.18 -40.71
C GLY A 7 -1.65 -0.75 -40.10
N GLN A 8 -0.92 -1.51 -40.94
CA GLN A 8 0.09 -2.44 -40.44
C GLN A 8 1.34 -1.71 -39.89
N ASP A 9 1.86 -0.76 -40.66
CA ASP A 9 2.96 0.10 -40.22
C ASP A 9 2.53 0.93 -38.98
N ALA A 10 1.27 1.39 -38.93
CA ALA A 10 0.72 2.11 -37.80
C ALA A 10 0.66 1.24 -36.53
N LEU A 11 0.36 -0.04 -36.64
CA LEU A 11 0.34 -0.99 -35.52
C LEU A 11 1.74 -1.12 -34.90
N GLU A 12 2.76 -1.40 -35.71
CA GLU A 12 4.15 -1.54 -35.26
C GLU A 12 4.68 -0.26 -34.63
N LEU A 13 4.37 0.88 -35.26
CA LEU A 13 4.78 2.18 -34.77
C LEU A 13 4.09 2.56 -33.45
N ALA A 14 2.80 2.24 -33.31
CA ALA A 14 2.05 2.50 -32.08
C ALA A 14 2.57 1.65 -30.90
N GLU A 15 2.91 0.40 -31.12
CA GLU A 15 3.52 -0.46 -30.09
C GLU A 15 4.88 0.07 -29.60
N SER A 16 5.67 0.60 -30.52
CA SER A 16 6.98 1.18 -30.23
C SER A 16 6.86 2.52 -29.47
N LEU A 17 6.01 3.43 -29.97
CA LEU A 17 5.91 4.80 -29.44
C LEU A 17 4.98 4.91 -28.22
N ARG A 18 4.06 3.96 -28.03
CA ARG A 18 3.01 3.97 -27.00
C ARG A 18 2.32 5.34 -26.86
N PRO A 19 1.70 5.84 -27.94
CA PRO A 19 1.12 7.18 -27.95
C PRO A 19 -0.14 7.24 -27.08
N ASP A 20 -0.42 8.43 -26.54
CA ASP A 20 -1.66 8.70 -25.81
C ASP A 20 -2.88 8.83 -26.71
N VAL A 21 -2.66 9.36 -27.93
CA VAL A 21 -3.72 9.59 -28.93
C VAL A 21 -3.25 9.09 -30.29
N ILE A 22 -4.13 8.35 -30.97
CA ILE A 22 -3.93 7.84 -32.32
C ILE A 22 -5.03 8.41 -33.19
N LEU A 23 -4.61 9.08 -34.27
CA LEU A 23 -5.51 9.57 -35.29
C LEU A 23 -5.42 8.63 -36.50
N THR A 24 -6.55 8.08 -36.95
CA THR A 24 -6.55 7.13 -38.07
C THR A 24 -7.68 7.41 -39.02
N ASP A 25 -7.44 7.15 -40.30
CA ASP A 25 -8.52 7.00 -41.28
C ASP A 25 -9.16 5.61 -41.19
N ILE A 26 -10.42 5.46 -41.50
CA ILE A 26 -11.05 4.14 -41.61
C ILE A 26 -10.49 3.38 -42.81
N LYS A 27 -10.47 4.00 -43.99
CA LYS A 27 -10.05 3.33 -45.20
C LYS A 27 -8.55 3.46 -45.43
N MET A 28 -7.82 2.43 -45.00
CA MET A 28 -6.37 2.33 -45.22
C MET A 28 -6.03 0.99 -45.95
N PRO A 29 -4.89 0.94 -46.68
CA PRO A 29 -4.42 -0.30 -47.29
C PRO A 29 -4.02 -1.33 -46.21
N PHE A 30 -4.17 -2.63 -46.54
CA PHE A 30 -3.76 -3.80 -45.75
C PHE A 30 -4.57 -4.03 -44.47
N MET A 31 -4.73 -3.04 -43.64
CA MET A 31 -5.49 -3.07 -42.41
C MET A 31 -6.28 -1.76 -42.28
N ASP A 32 -7.57 -1.86 -42.07
CA ASP A 32 -8.41 -0.67 -41.89
C ASP A 32 -8.24 -0.06 -40.46
N GLY A 33 -8.69 1.21 -40.30
CA GLY A 33 -8.52 1.94 -39.05
C GLY A 33 -9.32 1.37 -37.89
N LEU A 34 -10.45 0.69 -38.14
CA LEU A 34 -11.25 0.06 -37.09
C LEU A 34 -10.61 -1.23 -36.60
N GLU A 35 -10.05 -2.01 -37.51
CA GLU A 35 -9.29 -3.21 -37.17
C GLU A 35 -8.04 -2.82 -36.39
N LEU A 36 -7.33 -1.76 -36.80
CA LEU A 36 -6.22 -1.16 -36.01
C LEU A 36 -6.64 -0.77 -34.60
N CYS A 37 -7.74 -0.02 -34.45
CA CYS A 37 -8.28 0.39 -33.16
C CYS A 37 -8.60 -0.83 -32.29
N ARG A 38 -9.22 -1.87 -32.85
CA ARG A 38 -9.57 -3.10 -32.13
C ARG A 38 -8.34 -3.78 -31.55
N ILE A 39 -7.31 -3.99 -32.38
CA ILE A 39 -6.06 -4.63 -31.94
C ILE A 39 -5.35 -3.80 -30.88
N LEU A 40 -5.28 -2.48 -31.09
CA LEU A 40 -4.58 -1.59 -30.18
C LEU A 40 -5.35 -1.34 -28.87
N THR A 41 -6.67 -1.47 -28.83
CA THR A 41 -7.44 -1.40 -27.58
C THR A 41 -6.98 -2.47 -26.58
N ASP A 42 -6.69 -3.68 -27.07
CA ASP A 42 -6.20 -4.78 -26.20
C ASP A 42 -4.73 -4.60 -25.82
N ARG A 43 -3.90 -4.08 -26.72
CA ARG A 43 -2.45 -3.94 -26.51
C ARG A 43 -2.05 -2.65 -25.81
N LEU A 44 -2.78 -1.57 -26.04
CA LEU A 44 -2.58 -0.22 -25.51
C LEU A 44 -3.87 0.34 -24.91
N PRO A 45 -4.38 -0.20 -23.82
CA PRO A 45 -5.70 0.16 -23.27
C PRO A 45 -5.79 1.63 -22.80
N ALA A 46 -4.65 2.30 -22.60
CA ALA A 46 -4.61 3.72 -22.25
C ALA A 46 -4.71 4.66 -23.46
N ALA A 47 -4.48 4.15 -24.70
CA ALA A 47 -4.55 4.97 -25.90
C ALA A 47 -6.00 5.37 -26.22
N ARG A 48 -6.16 6.57 -26.75
CA ARG A 48 -7.43 7.11 -27.23
C ARG A 48 -7.38 7.23 -28.75
N PHE A 49 -8.50 6.90 -29.39
CA PHE A 49 -8.57 6.90 -30.85
C PHE A 49 -9.46 8.04 -31.34
N VAL A 50 -8.98 8.75 -32.36
CA VAL A 50 -9.76 9.70 -33.17
C VAL A 50 -9.83 9.15 -34.57
N VAL A 51 -11.02 8.89 -35.05
CA VAL A 51 -11.25 8.22 -36.36
C VAL A 51 -11.80 9.21 -37.35
N PHE A 52 -11.19 9.25 -38.54
CA PHE A 52 -11.66 10.03 -39.67
C PHE A 52 -12.46 9.15 -40.63
N SER A 53 -13.61 9.65 -41.09
CA SER A 53 -14.50 8.90 -42.01
C SER A 53 -15.04 9.77 -43.14
N GLY A 54 -15.33 9.13 -44.24
CA GLY A 54 -16.15 9.70 -45.30
C GLY A 54 -17.67 9.54 -45.07
N PHE A 55 -18.49 9.83 -46.06
CA PHE A 55 -19.96 9.94 -45.97
C PHE A 55 -20.74 8.70 -45.49
N ASP A 56 -20.16 7.48 -45.50
CA ASP A 56 -20.87 6.22 -45.19
C ASP A 56 -20.75 5.79 -43.73
N ALA A 57 -20.92 6.75 -42.80
CA ALA A 57 -20.39 6.71 -41.45
C ALA A 57 -21.21 5.94 -40.41
N PHE A 58 -22.48 5.63 -40.61
CA PHE A 58 -23.36 5.17 -39.53
C PHE A 58 -23.06 3.74 -39.04
N GLU A 59 -22.71 2.83 -39.94
CA GLU A 59 -22.35 1.45 -39.56
C GLU A 59 -21.03 1.37 -38.79
N TYR A 60 -20.08 2.21 -39.17
CA TYR A 60 -18.74 2.26 -38.53
C TYR A 60 -18.77 2.94 -37.16
N ALA A 61 -19.62 3.96 -36.98
CA ALA A 61 -19.78 4.65 -35.71
C ALA A 61 -20.29 3.70 -34.60
N LYS A 62 -21.16 2.75 -34.94
CA LYS A 62 -21.68 1.75 -34.02
C LYS A 62 -20.60 0.76 -33.56
N GLN A 63 -19.66 0.41 -34.42
CA GLN A 63 -18.52 -0.46 -34.09
C GLN A 63 -17.46 0.30 -33.24
N ALA A 64 -17.26 1.58 -33.52
CA ALA A 64 -16.28 2.42 -32.82
C ALA A 64 -16.59 2.63 -31.34
N ILE A 65 -17.85 2.56 -30.91
CA ILE A 65 -18.27 2.73 -29.50
C ILE A 65 -17.63 1.68 -28.57
N GLN A 66 -17.25 0.52 -29.07
CA GLN A 66 -16.65 -0.57 -28.28
C GLN A 66 -15.11 -0.51 -28.21
N MET A 67 -14.47 0.48 -28.86
CA MET A 67 -13.04 0.45 -29.16
C MET A 67 -12.25 1.67 -28.61
N ASN A 68 -12.58 2.24 -27.48
CA ASN A 68 -11.90 3.46 -26.95
C ASN A 68 -11.81 4.63 -27.95
N VAL A 69 -12.70 4.65 -28.97
CA VAL A 69 -12.80 5.77 -29.90
C VAL A 69 -13.49 6.93 -29.19
N VAL A 70 -12.74 8.00 -28.99
CA VAL A 70 -13.20 9.17 -28.24
C VAL A 70 -13.92 10.16 -29.14
N GLU A 71 -13.53 10.20 -30.41
CA GLU A 71 -14.10 11.13 -31.38
C GLU A 71 -14.12 10.52 -32.79
N TYR A 72 -15.15 10.85 -33.49
CA TYR A 72 -15.40 10.45 -34.87
C TYR A 72 -15.60 11.71 -35.71
N ILE A 73 -14.70 11.99 -36.65
CA ILE A 73 -14.68 13.22 -37.42
C ILE A 73 -15.00 12.92 -38.89
N LEU A 74 -15.99 13.61 -39.44
CA LEU A 74 -16.37 13.48 -40.85
C LEU A 74 -15.44 14.30 -41.75
N LYS A 75 -15.07 13.72 -42.88
CA LYS A 75 -14.35 14.44 -43.94
C LYS A 75 -15.33 15.28 -44.77
N PRO A 76 -15.00 16.51 -45.22
CA PRO A 76 -13.67 17.15 -45.13
C PRO A 76 -13.34 17.69 -43.72
N ILE A 77 -12.11 17.49 -43.27
CA ILE A 77 -11.66 17.87 -41.96
C ILE A 77 -11.41 19.38 -41.92
N ASN A 78 -12.00 20.07 -40.96
CA ASN A 78 -11.70 21.45 -40.65
C ASN A 78 -10.58 21.53 -39.61
N ALA A 79 -9.54 22.34 -39.85
CA ALA A 79 -8.41 22.49 -38.95
C ALA A 79 -8.82 23.01 -37.56
N ASP A 80 -9.81 23.90 -37.49
CA ASP A 80 -10.32 24.46 -36.24
C ASP A 80 -11.06 23.37 -35.41
N GLU A 81 -11.85 22.55 -36.09
CA GLU A 81 -12.57 21.44 -35.48
C GLU A 81 -11.59 20.38 -34.91
N LEU A 82 -10.61 19.97 -35.71
CA LEU A 82 -9.57 19.07 -35.25
C LEU A 82 -8.80 19.64 -34.06
N SER A 83 -8.42 20.92 -34.13
CA SER A 83 -7.74 21.59 -33.03
C SER A 83 -8.58 21.63 -31.77
N ALA A 84 -9.88 21.85 -31.87
CA ALA A 84 -10.81 21.84 -30.73
C ALA A 84 -10.90 20.45 -30.10
N VAL A 85 -11.01 19.39 -30.92
CA VAL A 85 -11.02 17.99 -30.45
C VAL A 85 -9.73 17.65 -29.73
N LEU A 86 -8.58 17.97 -30.31
CA LEU A 86 -7.28 17.65 -29.71
C LEU A 86 -7.06 18.42 -28.39
N ARG A 87 -7.49 19.68 -28.29
CA ARG A 87 -7.43 20.43 -27.02
C ARG A 87 -8.30 19.77 -25.95
N ARG A 88 -9.53 19.40 -26.27
CA ARG A 88 -10.43 18.73 -25.34
C ARG A 88 -9.85 17.40 -24.85
N LEU A 89 -9.30 16.59 -25.75
CA LEU A 89 -8.62 15.33 -25.41
C LEU A 89 -7.40 15.56 -24.53
N LYS A 90 -6.58 16.57 -24.86
CA LYS A 90 -5.45 16.94 -24.02
C LYS A 90 -5.88 17.29 -22.61
N ASP A 91 -6.88 18.17 -22.45
CA ASP A 91 -7.37 18.61 -21.15
C ASP A 91 -7.98 17.44 -20.34
N GLN A 92 -8.60 16.48 -21.03
CA GLN A 92 -9.11 15.28 -20.39
C GLN A 92 -7.97 14.38 -19.90
N LEU A 93 -6.99 14.09 -20.76
CA LEU A 93 -5.82 13.26 -20.40
C LEU A 93 -4.99 13.91 -19.28
N ASP A 94 -4.83 15.22 -19.32
CA ASP A 94 -4.09 15.94 -18.28
C ASP A 94 -4.81 15.86 -16.92
N ARG A 95 -6.15 15.94 -16.90
CA ARG A 95 -6.95 15.71 -15.69
C ARG A 95 -6.84 14.29 -15.17
N GLU A 96 -7.01 13.28 -16.03
CA GLU A 96 -6.90 11.87 -15.64
C GLU A 96 -5.49 11.57 -15.07
N ARG A 97 -4.46 12.18 -15.62
CA ARG A 97 -3.07 12.06 -15.13
C ARG A 97 -2.86 12.76 -13.79
N ALA A 98 -3.45 13.94 -13.60
CA ALA A 98 -3.39 14.65 -12.33
C ALA A 98 -4.07 13.84 -11.22
N GLU A 99 -5.28 13.35 -11.46
CA GLU A 99 -6.02 12.50 -10.51
C GLU A 99 -5.25 11.23 -10.12
N ARG A 100 -4.63 10.55 -11.10
CA ARG A 100 -3.80 9.35 -10.82
C ARG A 100 -2.58 9.70 -9.97
N ARG A 101 -1.88 10.82 -10.27
CA ARG A 101 -0.73 11.28 -9.48
C ARG A 101 -1.13 11.62 -8.06
N ASP A 102 -2.28 12.25 -7.86
CA ASP A 102 -2.77 12.61 -6.52
C ASP A 102 -3.07 11.35 -5.70
N VAL A 103 -3.72 10.34 -6.31
CA VAL A 103 -3.97 9.05 -5.65
C VAL A 103 -2.66 8.33 -5.32
N GLU A 104 -1.69 8.30 -6.24
CA GLU A 104 -0.38 7.70 -6.00
C GLU A 104 0.37 8.42 -4.87
N LEU A 105 0.35 9.75 -4.87
CA LEU A 105 0.96 10.56 -3.82
C LEU A 105 0.32 10.31 -2.44
N LEU A 106 -1.01 10.23 -2.39
CA LEU A 106 -1.73 9.91 -1.16
C LEU A 106 -1.38 8.51 -0.65
N ARG A 107 -1.30 7.53 -1.55
CA ARG A 107 -0.88 6.16 -1.20
C ARG A 107 0.55 6.12 -0.68
N SER A 108 1.48 6.81 -1.34
CA SER A 108 2.88 6.90 -0.89
C SER A 108 2.98 7.50 0.51
N ARG A 109 2.33 8.65 0.73
CA ARG A 109 2.30 9.30 2.06
C ARG A 109 1.66 8.43 3.13
N TYR A 110 0.58 7.72 2.80
CA TYR A 110 -0.04 6.78 3.72
C TYR A 110 0.94 5.65 4.09
N THR A 111 1.58 5.04 3.10
CA THR A 111 2.55 3.96 3.32
C THR A 111 3.76 4.43 4.12
N GLU A 112 4.27 5.63 3.85
CA GLU A 112 5.39 6.24 4.59
C GLU A 112 5.05 6.48 6.07
N ASN A 113 3.81 6.88 6.37
CA ASN A 113 3.36 7.14 7.73
C ASN A 113 2.82 5.90 8.46
N LEU A 114 2.59 4.80 7.75
CA LEU A 114 2.02 3.58 8.34
C LEU A 114 2.81 3.03 9.54
N PRO A 115 4.15 3.02 9.56
CA PRO A 115 4.92 2.61 10.74
C PRO A 115 4.61 3.46 11.96
N VAL A 116 4.56 4.78 11.81
CA VAL A 116 4.24 5.72 12.92
C VAL A 116 2.82 5.50 13.43
N LEU A 117 1.86 5.27 12.53
CA LEU A 117 0.48 4.99 12.90
C LEU A 117 0.34 3.65 13.64
N ARG A 118 1.15 2.65 13.29
CA ARG A 118 1.21 1.36 13.97
C ARG A 118 1.78 1.51 15.38
N GLU A 119 2.86 2.26 15.56
CA GLU A 119 3.42 2.56 16.88
C GLU A 119 2.40 3.28 17.77
N LEU A 120 1.71 4.30 17.23
CA LEU A 120 0.66 5.02 17.94
C LEU A 120 -0.52 4.09 18.32
N PHE A 121 -0.88 3.17 17.45
CA PHE A 121 -1.92 2.18 17.74
C PHE A 121 -1.53 1.30 18.94
N TYR A 122 -0.29 0.77 18.96
CA TYR A 122 0.17 -0.06 20.05
C TYR A 122 0.28 0.72 21.36
N ALA A 123 0.78 1.96 21.33
CA ALA A 123 0.82 2.83 22.49
C ALA A 123 -0.59 3.04 23.06
N ASN A 124 -1.56 3.40 22.22
CA ASN A 124 -2.95 3.58 22.66
C ASN A 124 -3.60 2.28 23.16
N LEU A 125 -3.22 1.14 22.61
CA LEU A 125 -3.68 -0.17 23.09
C LEU A 125 -3.17 -0.45 24.50
N LEU A 126 -1.87 -0.19 24.74
CA LEU A 126 -1.21 -0.37 26.04
C LEU A 126 -1.71 0.64 27.09
N ASP A 127 -2.08 1.84 26.67
CA ASP A 127 -2.67 2.87 27.55
C ASP A 127 -4.16 2.65 27.84
N GLY A 128 -4.80 1.70 27.15
CA GLY A 128 -6.25 1.47 27.27
C GLY A 128 -7.10 2.59 26.65
N HIS A 129 -6.54 3.35 25.70
CA HIS A 129 -7.23 4.45 25.02
C HIS A 129 -8.02 3.99 23.78
N ILE A 130 -8.01 2.69 23.47
CA ILE A 130 -8.84 2.13 22.41
C ILE A 130 -10.16 1.68 23.02
N GLU A 131 -11.26 2.07 22.37
CA GLU A 131 -12.59 1.64 22.81
C GLU A 131 -12.72 0.11 22.73
N PRO A 132 -13.12 -0.55 23.83
CA PRO A 132 -13.25 -2.01 23.88
C PRO A 132 -14.12 -2.55 22.74
N GLY A 133 -13.63 -3.59 22.06
CA GLY A 133 -14.28 -4.22 20.93
C GLY A 133 -14.00 -3.59 19.56
N THR A 134 -13.29 -2.44 19.50
CA THR A 134 -12.90 -1.80 18.23
C THR A 134 -11.45 -2.06 17.85
N GLU A 135 -10.66 -2.73 18.68
CA GLU A 135 -9.21 -2.91 18.54
C GLU A 135 -8.86 -3.62 17.23
N ARG A 136 -9.58 -4.72 16.92
CA ARG A 136 -9.33 -5.49 15.70
C ARG A 136 -9.68 -4.72 14.43
N GLU A 137 -10.77 -3.96 14.44
CA GLU A 137 -11.15 -3.10 13.31
C GLU A 137 -10.11 -2.01 13.06
N ARG A 138 -9.64 -1.34 14.12
CA ARG A 138 -8.59 -0.31 14.03
C ARG A 138 -7.26 -0.90 13.56
N ALA A 139 -6.88 -2.07 14.07
CA ALA A 139 -5.70 -2.81 13.66
C ALA A 139 -5.74 -3.15 12.17
N ALA A 140 -6.87 -3.68 11.69
CA ALA A 140 -7.05 -4.05 10.28
C ALA A 140 -6.89 -2.84 9.34
N ARG A 141 -7.35 -1.65 9.73
CA ARG A 141 -7.14 -0.41 8.95
C ARG A 141 -5.66 -0.02 8.82
N LEU A 142 -4.81 -0.47 9.73
CA LEU A 142 -3.37 -0.23 9.75
C LEU A 142 -2.58 -1.43 9.20
N ASP A 143 -3.26 -2.42 8.65
CA ASP A 143 -2.65 -3.67 8.19
C ASP A 143 -1.85 -4.35 9.30
N ILE A 144 -2.42 -4.35 10.52
CA ILE A 144 -1.93 -5.05 11.69
C ILE A 144 -2.77 -6.31 11.87
N ASP A 145 -2.11 -7.46 11.86
CA ASP A 145 -2.74 -8.73 12.17
C ASP A 145 -2.72 -8.99 13.68
N LEU A 146 -3.90 -9.04 14.30
CA LEU A 146 -4.13 -9.38 15.68
C LEU A 146 -4.93 -10.68 15.78
N GLN A 147 -4.36 -11.79 15.27
CA GLN A 147 -4.95 -13.11 15.41
C GLN A 147 -4.52 -13.75 16.73
N GLY A 148 -5.49 -14.27 17.46
CA GLY A 148 -5.28 -14.95 18.72
C GLY A 148 -6.52 -14.91 19.59
N GLU A 149 -6.60 -15.86 20.53
CA GLU A 149 -7.68 -15.96 21.51
C GLU A 149 -7.25 -15.48 22.90
N GLU A 150 -5.96 -15.51 23.17
CA GLU A 150 -5.39 -15.09 24.44
C GLU A 150 -4.09 -14.30 24.18
N TRP A 151 -3.87 -13.29 24.98
CA TRP A 151 -2.80 -12.32 24.79
C TRP A 151 -2.02 -12.09 26.08
N ALA A 152 -0.74 -11.74 25.96
CA ALA A 152 0.05 -11.25 27.06
C ALA A 152 1.00 -10.14 26.57
N VAL A 153 1.43 -9.30 27.53
CA VAL A 153 2.42 -8.25 27.28
C VAL A 153 3.67 -8.53 28.11
N GLY A 154 4.82 -8.50 27.45
CA GLY A 154 6.11 -8.44 28.10
C GLY A 154 6.67 -7.03 28.01
N LEU A 155 7.34 -6.57 29.04
CA LEU A 155 8.03 -5.29 29.10
C LEU A 155 9.50 -5.51 29.43
N ALA A 156 10.38 -4.80 28.72
CA ALA A 156 11.80 -4.75 29.03
C ALA A 156 12.25 -3.29 29.18
N TYR A 157 12.78 -2.96 30.35
CA TYR A 157 13.30 -1.64 30.71
C TYR A 157 14.84 -1.64 30.69
N ILE A 158 15.41 -0.63 30.05
CA ILE A 158 16.84 -0.43 30.00
C ILE A 158 17.21 0.56 31.11
N GLY A 159 18.09 0.14 32.03
CA GLY A 159 18.57 1.02 33.15
C GLY A 159 19.14 2.33 32.63
N SER A 160 18.93 3.40 33.39
CA SER A 160 19.17 4.80 33.00
C SER A 160 20.61 5.15 32.61
N ASP A 161 21.60 4.39 33.09
CA ASP A 161 23.02 4.76 32.95
C ASP A 161 23.61 4.56 31.54
N ARG A 162 22.93 3.80 30.66
CA ARG A 162 23.39 3.53 29.31
C ARG A 162 22.24 3.55 28.28
N ARG A 163 21.25 4.33 28.54
CA ARG A 163 20.10 4.42 27.68
C ARG A 163 20.33 5.40 26.54
N ASP A 164 20.46 4.88 25.34
CA ASP A 164 20.47 5.62 24.08
C ASP A 164 19.61 4.89 23.03
N ALA A 165 19.41 5.53 21.90
CA ALA A 165 18.63 4.94 20.78
C ALA A 165 19.24 3.63 20.27
N LEU A 166 20.57 3.48 20.33
CA LEU A 166 21.26 2.29 19.86
C LEU A 166 21.04 1.11 20.80
N SER A 167 21.09 1.35 22.11
CA SER A 167 20.79 0.34 23.13
C SER A 167 19.36 -0.18 23.02
N THR A 168 18.40 0.72 22.82
CA THR A 168 16.99 0.38 22.63
C THR A 168 16.77 -0.48 21.39
N LEU A 169 17.35 -0.09 20.25
CA LEU A 169 17.32 -0.86 19.02
C LEU A 169 17.97 -2.25 19.17
N SER A 170 19.08 -2.33 19.92
CA SER A 170 19.77 -3.60 20.16
C SER A 170 18.92 -4.55 20.99
N VAL A 171 18.24 -4.07 22.01
CA VAL A 171 17.29 -4.86 22.82
C VAL A 171 16.09 -5.32 21.99
N GLN A 172 15.53 -4.40 21.20
CA GLN A 172 14.44 -4.75 20.29
C GLN A 172 14.86 -5.88 19.33
N LYS A 173 16.04 -5.80 18.75
CA LYS A 173 16.56 -6.82 17.85
C LYS A 173 16.78 -8.17 18.54
N LEU A 174 17.29 -8.18 19.76
CA LEU A 174 17.43 -9.41 20.55
C LEU A 174 16.05 -10.06 20.84
N LEU A 175 15.03 -9.26 21.09
CA LEU A 175 13.65 -9.75 21.26
C LEU A 175 13.09 -10.30 19.94
N GLU A 176 13.29 -9.61 18.83
CA GLU A 176 12.88 -10.07 17.49
C GLU A 176 13.52 -11.42 17.10
N GLU A 177 14.81 -11.58 17.39
CA GLU A 177 15.53 -12.83 17.13
C GLU A 177 15.11 -13.98 18.06
N SER A 178 14.61 -13.65 19.25
CA SER A 178 14.20 -14.62 20.27
C SER A 178 12.73 -15.04 20.19
N LEU A 179 11.92 -14.28 19.46
CA LEU A 179 10.49 -14.48 19.28
C LEU A 179 10.16 -14.72 17.79
N THR A 180 9.16 -15.52 17.52
CA THR A 180 8.68 -15.71 16.14
C THR A 180 7.81 -14.52 15.70
N ALA A 181 8.16 -13.91 14.58
CA ALA A 181 7.52 -12.68 14.05
C ALA A 181 6.00 -12.82 13.84
N ASP A 182 5.50 -14.04 13.61
CA ASP A 182 4.09 -14.29 13.33
C ASP A 182 3.18 -14.09 14.55
N ARG A 183 3.73 -14.13 15.78
CA ARG A 183 2.96 -14.14 17.02
C ARG A 183 3.23 -12.98 17.94
N CYS A 184 4.28 -12.20 17.68
CA CYS A 184 4.66 -11.09 18.53
C CYS A 184 4.69 -9.78 17.76
N ARG A 185 4.38 -8.71 18.48
CA ARG A 185 4.53 -7.33 18.02
C ARG A 185 5.35 -6.58 19.04
N LEU A 186 6.43 -5.97 18.58
CA LEU A 186 7.31 -5.15 19.37
C LEU A 186 6.97 -3.69 19.14
N THR A 187 6.94 -2.91 20.19
CA THR A 187 6.71 -1.47 20.12
C THR A 187 7.53 -0.77 21.22
N LEU A 188 7.87 0.48 20.97
CA LEU A 188 8.43 1.34 21.99
C LEU A 188 7.28 1.97 22.77
N TYR A 189 7.28 1.77 24.08
CA TYR A 189 6.27 2.31 24.97
C TYR A 189 6.95 3.10 26.09
N ASN A 190 6.86 4.43 26.04
CA ASN A 190 7.61 5.32 26.88
C ASN A 190 9.11 4.95 26.88
N ASP A 191 9.60 4.44 28.00
CA ASP A 191 10.99 4.08 28.22
C ASP A 191 11.24 2.57 28.13
N TRP A 192 10.25 1.80 27.67
CA TRP A 192 10.25 0.36 27.65
C TRP A 192 10.18 -0.17 26.23
N VAL A 193 10.74 -1.35 26.03
CA VAL A 193 10.42 -2.16 24.85
C VAL A 193 9.27 -3.08 25.25
N ALA A 194 8.10 -2.88 24.67
CA ALA A 194 6.93 -3.68 24.91
C ALA A 194 6.81 -4.77 23.84
N VAL A 195 6.43 -5.97 24.28
CA VAL A 195 6.17 -7.14 23.43
C VAL A 195 4.73 -7.56 23.64
N ILE A 196 3.91 -7.47 22.62
CA ILE A 196 2.54 -7.99 22.64
C ILE A 196 2.56 -9.34 21.94
N VAL A 197 2.15 -10.39 22.62
CA VAL A 197 2.15 -11.76 22.06
C VAL A 197 0.78 -12.39 22.13
N SER A 198 0.44 -13.18 21.09
CA SER A 198 -0.67 -14.11 21.15
C SER A 198 -0.21 -15.43 21.79
N LEU A 199 -0.89 -15.86 22.84
CA LEU A 199 -0.61 -17.11 23.52
C LEU A 199 -1.34 -18.27 22.83
N THR A 200 -0.72 -19.44 22.89
CA THR A 200 -1.24 -20.70 22.32
C THR A 200 -0.85 -21.87 23.22
N GLU A 201 -1.35 -23.07 22.93
CA GLU A 201 -0.90 -24.28 23.63
C GLU A 201 0.60 -24.52 23.51
N SER A 202 1.23 -24.10 22.41
CA SER A 202 2.66 -24.27 22.14
C SER A 202 3.53 -23.10 22.61
N PHE A 203 2.95 -21.96 22.99
CA PHE A 203 3.65 -20.80 23.50
C PHE A 203 2.82 -20.11 24.59
N THR A 204 3.22 -20.30 25.80
CA THR A 204 2.52 -19.86 27.01
C THR A 204 3.16 -18.63 27.62
N ILE A 205 2.54 -18.06 28.65
CA ILE A 205 3.11 -16.95 29.43
C ILE A 205 4.48 -17.34 30.05
N TYR A 206 4.65 -18.59 30.44
CA TYR A 206 5.94 -19.06 30.96
C TYR A 206 7.06 -19.06 29.89
N ASP A 207 6.70 -19.30 28.64
CA ASP A 207 7.63 -19.23 27.51
C ASP A 207 8.04 -17.77 27.24
N LEU A 208 7.10 -16.83 27.29
CA LEU A 208 7.39 -15.40 27.22
C LEU A 208 8.34 -14.96 28.35
N ILE A 209 8.07 -15.35 29.58
CA ILE A 209 8.95 -15.03 30.72
C ILE A 209 10.36 -15.59 30.52
N ARG A 210 10.47 -16.83 30.04
CA ARG A 210 11.79 -17.43 29.73
C ARG A 210 12.54 -16.70 28.62
N VAL A 211 11.82 -16.21 27.60
CA VAL A 211 12.43 -15.40 26.54
C VAL A 211 12.93 -14.08 27.10
N LEU A 212 12.13 -13.40 27.92
CA LEU A 212 12.52 -12.14 28.55
C LEU A 212 13.76 -12.31 29.44
N ASP A 213 13.82 -13.35 30.26
CA ASP A 213 14.95 -13.67 31.12
C ASP A 213 16.22 -13.96 30.32
N ARG A 214 16.07 -14.73 29.22
CA ARG A 214 17.17 -14.99 28.28
C ARG A 214 17.67 -13.70 27.64
N VAL A 215 16.79 -12.80 27.22
CA VAL A 215 17.18 -11.51 26.63
C VAL A 215 17.90 -10.64 27.65
N CYS A 216 17.47 -10.60 28.92
CA CYS A 216 18.20 -9.93 29.99
C CYS A 216 19.62 -10.47 30.12
N THR A 217 19.79 -11.79 30.10
CA THR A 217 21.11 -12.44 30.20
C THR A 217 22.01 -12.12 29.00
N LEU A 218 21.43 -12.17 27.77
CA LEU A 218 22.17 -11.84 26.53
C LEU A 218 22.57 -10.36 26.50
N ALA A 219 21.66 -9.46 26.88
CA ALA A 219 21.95 -8.03 26.91
C ALA A 219 23.07 -7.70 27.91
N ALA A 220 23.08 -8.34 29.08
CA ALA A 220 24.16 -8.17 30.07
C ALA A 220 25.49 -8.69 29.52
N SER A 221 25.48 -9.86 28.88
CA SER A 221 26.72 -10.54 28.43
C SER A 221 27.34 -9.90 27.18
N TYR A 222 26.51 -9.52 26.19
CA TYR A 222 27.00 -9.05 24.88
C TYR A 222 26.97 -7.53 24.73
N LEU A 223 25.99 -6.84 25.37
CA LEU A 223 25.83 -5.40 25.24
C LEU A 223 26.29 -4.63 26.48
N GLY A 224 26.53 -5.34 27.60
CA GLY A 224 26.85 -4.72 28.88
C GLY A 224 25.68 -3.88 29.41
N LEU A 225 24.44 -4.20 29.06
CA LEU A 225 23.21 -3.50 29.46
C LEU A 225 22.53 -4.26 30.60
N THR A 226 22.09 -3.52 31.59
CA THR A 226 21.24 -4.06 32.67
C THR A 226 19.78 -3.85 32.24
N LEU A 227 19.06 -4.96 32.02
CA LEU A 227 17.63 -4.92 31.73
C LEU A 227 16.84 -5.41 32.94
N THR A 228 15.68 -4.78 33.13
CA THR A 228 14.61 -5.28 34.02
C THR A 228 13.44 -5.66 33.10
N ALA A 229 12.98 -6.89 33.18
CA ALA A 229 11.88 -7.34 32.34
C ALA A 229 10.81 -8.06 33.16
N GLY A 230 9.57 -7.99 32.70
CA GLY A 230 8.44 -8.68 33.31
C GLY A 230 7.33 -8.96 32.30
N GLY A 231 6.47 -9.93 32.63
CA GLY A 231 5.29 -10.28 31.84
C GLY A 231 4.00 -10.00 32.61
N GLY A 232 3.02 -9.41 31.91
CA GLY A 232 1.67 -9.20 32.45
C GLY A 232 0.85 -10.50 32.44
N ALA A 233 -0.26 -10.50 33.18
CA ALA A 233 -1.19 -11.64 33.20
C ALA A 233 -1.82 -11.86 31.81
N PRO A 234 -2.07 -13.11 31.42
CA PRO A 234 -2.80 -13.41 30.18
C PRO A 234 -4.23 -12.83 30.21
N CYS A 235 -4.68 -12.33 29.07
CA CYS A 235 -6.04 -11.82 28.87
C CYS A 235 -6.64 -12.32 27.56
N LYS A 236 -7.97 -12.55 27.55
CA LYS A 236 -8.70 -12.98 26.35
C LYS A 236 -9.15 -11.82 25.48
N GLU A 237 -9.35 -10.67 26.07
CA GLU A 237 -9.73 -9.45 25.35
C GLU A 237 -8.51 -8.55 25.18
N LEU A 238 -8.38 -7.96 23.98
CA LEU A 238 -7.29 -7.03 23.69
C LEU A 238 -7.32 -5.78 24.58
N SER A 239 -8.52 -5.35 25.00
CA SER A 239 -8.70 -4.27 25.99
C SER A 239 -8.08 -4.59 27.36
N GLY A 240 -7.92 -5.86 27.69
CA GLY A 240 -7.28 -6.31 28.93
C GLY A 240 -5.74 -6.20 28.93
N ILE A 241 -5.13 -5.85 27.79
CA ILE A 241 -3.67 -5.67 27.66
C ILE A 241 -3.19 -4.37 28.35
N CYS A 242 -4.09 -3.52 28.81
CA CYS A 242 -3.75 -2.21 29.38
C CYS A 242 -2.77 -2.32 30.56
N LEU A 243 -1.68 -1.51 30.50
CA LEU A 243 -0.62 -1.50 31.49
C LEU A 243 -0.92 -0.61 32.72
N LEU A 244 -2.04 0.13 32.72
CA LEU A 244 -2.37 1.09 33.78
C LEU A 244 -2.65 0.44 35.14
N TYR A 245 -2.76 -0.88 35.23
CA TYR A 245 -3.13 -1.59 36.47
C TYR A 245 -2.00 -2.40 37.09
N THR A 246 -0.74 -2.26 36.67
CA THR A 246 0.38 -2.97 37.29
C THR A 246 1.12 -2.16 38.34
N SER A 247 0.59 -1.01 38.78
CA SER A 247 1.23 -0.17 39.79
C SER A 247 1.02 -0.62 41.23
N ASP A 248 0.33 -1.71 41.52
CA ASP A 248 0.07 -2.22 42.87
C ASP A 248 0.75 -3.57 43.16
N ALA A 249 1.95 -3.79 42.64
CA ALA A 249 2.82 -4.87 43.11
C ALA A 249 4.14 -4.24 43.64
N ALA A 250 4.06 -3.75 44.89
CA ALA A 250 5.21 -3.42 45.69
C ALA A 250 5.81 -4.69 46.29
#